data_a03f52b5e3f32b270c84f8f93201ce43
#
_entry.id   a03f52b5e3f32b270c84f8f93201ce43
#
_cell.length_a   1.000
_cell.length_b   1.000
_cell.length_c   1.000
_cell.angle_alpha   90.00
_cell.angle_beta   90.00
_cell.angle_gamma   90.00
#
_symmetry.space_group_name_H-M   'P 1'
#
loop_
_entity.id
_entity.type
_entity.pdbx_description
1 polymer ?
#
loop_
_entity_poly.entity_id
_entity_poly.type
_entity_poly.pdbx_seq_one_letter_code
_entity_poly.pdbx_strand_id
1 'polypeptide(L)'
;MKVLGIETSCDETGVAVYAPGVGLLAEALFSQTELHAQFGGVVPELASRDHIAKLTPMICNVLSEADLQLTDLSAIAYTAGPGLVGALMVGGSLATGLALGLGIPVIPVHHMEAHLLAALLEGDPPELPFIGLLVSGGHTLLVEAQVLGQYRIIGETLDDAVGEAFDKIARLLSLPYPGGPALAALAERGDPTAFKFPRPMRNKGLDFSFSGLKTAVR
;
A
#
# COMPACT_ATOMS: atom_id res chain seq x y z
N MET A 1 -0.47 11.23 -23.52
CA MET A 1 -1.14 10.10 -22.84
C MET A 1 -1.37 10.50 -21.39
N LYS A 2 -2.59 10.33 -20.86
CA LYS A 2 -2.93 10.60 -19.45
C LYS A 2 -3.60 9.36 -18.90
N VAL A 3 -3.15 8.90 -17.75
CA VAL A 3 -3.63 7.65 -17.12
C VAL A 3 -4.23 7.98 -15.76
N LEU A 4 -5.47 7.55 -15.53
CA LEU A 4 -6.10 7.58 -14.21
C LEU A 4 -5.70 6.33 -13.45
N GLY A 5 -5.10 6.47 -12.28
CA GLY A 5 -4.80 5.39 -11.34
C GLY A 5 -5.83 5.31 -10.22
N ILE A 6 -6.26 4.10 -9.87
CA ILE A 6 -7.25 3.80 -8.83
C ILE A 6 -6.68 2.73 -7.90
N GLU A 7 -6.58 3.06 -6.61
CA GLU A 7 -6.14 2.16 -5.54
C GLU A 7 -7.25 2.00 -4.50
N THR A 8 -7.66 0.75 -4.25
CA THR A 8 -8.67 0.40 -3.25
C THR A 8 -8.38 -0.96 -2.60
N SER A 9 -7.11 -1.36 -2.47
CA SER A 9 -6.77 -2.74 -2.06
C SER A 9 -7.05 -3.05 -0.59
N CYS A 10 -7.09 -2.04 0.30
CA CYS A 10 -7.26 -2.27 1.74
C CYS A 10 -8.16 -1.19 2.39
N ASP A 11 -7.59 -0.27 3.13
CA ASP A 11 -8.28 0.75 3.93
C ASP A 11 -7.93 2.18 3.53
N GLU A 12 -7.34 2.33 2.35
CA GLU A 12 -7.08 3.63 1.75
C GLU A 12 -7.65 3.69 0.34
N THR A 13 -8.35 4.79 0.02
CA THR A 13 -8.80 5.07 -1.34
C THR A 13 -7.83 6.05 -1.97
N GLY A 14 -7.11 5.63 -2.98
CA GLY A 14 -6.18 6.46 -3.75
C GLY A 14 -6.67 6.69 -5.18
N VAL A 15 -6.55 7.93 -5.64
CA VAL A 15 -6.81 8.31 -7.03
C VAL A 15 -5.73 9.27 -7.49
N ALA A 16 -5.18 9.05 -8.68
CA ALA A 16 -4.18 9.94 -9.25
C ALA A 16 -4.29 10.02 -10.77
N VAL A 17 -3.86 11.11 -11.38
CA VAL A 17 -3.62 11.22 -12.82
C VAL A 17 -2.14 11.44 -13.08
N TYR A 18 -1.60 10.59 -13.94
CA TYR A 18 -0.20 10.63 -14.35
C TYR A 18 -0.06 10.80 -15.86
N ALA A 19 0.91 11.60 -16.29
CA ALA A 19 1.25 11.78 -17.69
C ALA A 19 2.76 11.53 -17.92
N PRO A 20 3.14 10.55 -18.75
CA PRO A 20 4.54 10.30 -19.08
C PRO A 20 5.24 11.56 -19.60
N GLY A 21 6.43 11.84 -19.08
CA GLY A 21 7.22 13.02 -19.43
C GLY A 21 6.83 14.31 -18.71
N VAL A 22 5.68 14.32 -18.00
CA VAL A 22 5.25 15.43 -17.13
C VAL A 22 5.29 15.03 -15.66
N GLY A 23 4.87 13.79 -15.37
CA GLY A 23 4.79 13.27 -14.00
C GLY A 23 3.35 13.19 -13.46
N LEU A 24 3.24 13.27 -12.16
CA LEU A 24 1.97 13.31 -11.42
C LEU A 24 1.28 14.67 -11.66
N LEU A 25 0.06 14.65 -12.17
CA LEU A 25 -0.72 15.87 -12.46
C LEU A 25 -1.57 16.29 -11.26
N ALA A 26 -2.25 15.34 -10.64
CA ALA A 26 -3.04 15.52 -9.43
C ALA A 26 -3.23 14.17 -8.73
N GLU A 27 -3.43 14.20 -7.42
CA GLU A 27 -3.72 13.02 -6.61
C GLU A 27 -4.64 13.33 -5.44
N ALA A 28 -5.34 12.32 -4.96
CA ALA A 28 -6.10 12.37 -3.73
C ALA A 28 -5.97 11.03 -2.99
N LEU A 29 -5.77 11.12 -1.69
CA LEU A 29 -5.73 9.97 -0.78
C LEU A 29 -6.76 10.17 0.33
N PHE A 30 -7.56 9.15 0.60
CA PHE A 30 -8.47 9.12 1.73
C PHE A 30 -8.21 7.86 2.56
N SER A 31 -7.85 8.06 3.83
CA SER A 31 -7.60 6.94 4.76
C SER A 31 -8.83 6.67 5.62
N GLN A 32 -9.14 5.39 5.79
CA GLN A 32 -10.22 4.87 6.63
C GLN A 32 -9.74 4.50 8.04
N THR A 33 -8.52 4.91 8.43
CA THR A 33 -7.90 4.57 9.72
C THR A 33 -8.81 4.91 10.90
N GLU A 34 -9.45 6.07 10.90
CA GLU A 34 -10.38 6.48 11.99
C GLU A 34 -11.61 5.59 12.08
N LEU A 35 -12.15 5.16 10.91
CA LEU A 35 -13.27 4.22 10.85
C LEU A 35 -12.89 2.88 11.48
N HIS A 36 -11.72 2.36 11.13
CA HIS A 36 -11.27 1.04 11.55
C HIS A 36 -10.67 1.02 12.98
N ALA A 37 -10.19 2.14 13.49
CA ALA A 37 -9.65 2.26 14.86
C ALA A 37 -10.64 1.79 15.93
N GLN A 38 -11.95 2.03 15.72
CA GLN A 38 -13.01 1.62 16.64
C GLN A 38 -13.13 0.08 16.77
N PHE A 39 -12.65 -0.66 15.77
CA PHE A 39 -12.66 -2.13 15.72
C PHE A 39 -11.31 -2.75 16.03
N GLY A 40 -10.27 -1.91 16.21
CA GLY A 40 -8.89 -2.35 16.45
C GLY A 40 -8.22 -3.03 15.26
N GLY A 41 -8.68 -2.71 14.05
CA GLY A 41 -8.15 -3.23 12.78
C GLY A 41 -9.17 -3.15 11.65
N VAL A 42 -8.74 -3.43 10.43
CA VAL A 42 -9.55 -3.29 9.22
C VAL A 42 -10.73 -4.26 9.22
N VAL A 43 -11.94 -3.74 8.96
CA VAL A 43 -13.17 -4.51 8.73
C VAL A 43 -13.46 -4.51 7.23
N PRO A 44 -13.26 -5.62 6.50
CA PRO A 44 -13.30 -5.66 5.04
C PRO A 44 -14.60 -5.17 4.40
N GLU A 45 -15.76 -5.45 5.03
CA GLU A 45 -17.04 -4.99 4.50
C GLU A 45 -17.20 -3.47 4.63
N LEU A 46 -16.78 -2.88 5.74
CA LEU A 46 -16.82 -1.43 5.94
C LEU A 46 -15.85 -0.74 4.95
N ALA A 47 -14.65 -1.29 4.77
CA ALA A 47 -13.70 -0.77 3.79
C ALA A 47 -14.32 -0.71 2.39
N SER A 48 -14.94 -1.80 1.94
CA SER A 48 -15.58 -1.87 0.62
C SER A 48 -16.69 -0.83 0.44
N ARG A 49 -17.52 -0.65 1.46
CA ARG A 49 -18.64 0.33 1.43
C ARG A 49 -18.12 1.77 1.38
N ASP A 50 -17.06 2.06 2.12
CA ASP A 50 -16.48 3.41 2.13
C ASP A 50 -15.80 3.73 0.80
N HIS A 51 -15.08 2.78 0.19
CA HIS A 51 -14.54 2.94 -1.17
C HIS A 51 -15.62 3.31 -2.18
N ILE A 52 -16.80 2.67 -2.13
CA ILE A 52 -17.93 3.00 -3.03
C ILE A 52 -18.34 4.47 -2.84
N ALA A 53 -18.40 4.94 -1.61
CA ALA A 53 -18.84 6.30 -1.31
C ALA A 53 -17.81 7.37 -1.71
N LYS A 54 -16.52 7.05 -1.60
CA LYS A 54 -15.41 8.01 -1.77
C LYS A 54 -14.89 8.08 -3.19
N LEU A 55 -14.84 6.96 -3.92
CA LEU A 55 -14.07 6.85 -5.14
C LEU A 55 -14.54 7.79 -6.26
N THR A 56 -15.84 7.86 -6.53
CA THR A 56 -16.38 8.75 -7.57
C THR A 56 -16.14 10.23 -7.28
N PRO A 57 -16.44 10.77 -6.08
CA PRO A 57 -16.09 12.15 -5.74
C PRO A 57 -14.59 12.44 -5.85
N MET A 58 -13.72 11.52 -5.45
CA MET A 58 -12.27 11.70 -5.53
C MET A 58 -11.80 11.77 -6.99
N ILE A 59 -12.34 10.93 -7.87
CA ILE A 59 -12.04 10.99 -9.32
C ILE A 59 -12.43 12.35 -9.89
N CYS A 60 -13.62 12.85 -9.56
CA CYS A 60 -14.06 14.17 -10.03
C CYS A 60 -13.13 15.28 -9.53
N ASN A 61 -12.72 15.24 -8.27
CA ASN A 61 -11.82 16.23 -7.68
C ASN A 61 -10.45 16.22 -8.36
N VAL A 62 -9.83 15.03 -8.51
CA VAL A 62 -8.51 14.88 -9.13
C VAL A 62 -8.52 15.34 -10.59
N LEU A 63 -9.56 15.02 -11.35
CA LEU A 63 -9.70 15.51 -12.72
C LEU A 63 -9.85 17.03 -12.76
N SER A 64 -10.66 17.60 -11.87
CA SER A 64 -10.84 19.07 -11.78
C SER A 64 -9.53 19.77 -11.40
N GLU A 65 -8.75 19.22 -10.46
CA GLU A 65 -7.47 19.76 -10.05
C GLU A 65 -6.43 19.70 -11.17
N ALA A 66 -6.46 18.64 -11.99
CA ALA A 66 -5.61 18.48 -13.15
C ALA A 66 -6.08 19.29 -14.38
N ASP A 67 -7.20 20.02 -14.30
CA ASP A 67 -7.86 20.71 -15.44
C ASP A 67 -8.17 19.75 -16.59
N LEU A 68 -8.76 18.59 -16.28
CA LEU A 68 -9.07 17.50 -17.20
C LEU A 68 -10.54 17.10 -17.17
N GLN A 69 -11.00 16.56 -18.31
CA GLN A 69 -12.26 15.84 -18.43
C GLN A 69 -11.98 14.32 -18.51
N LEU A 70 -12.99 13.50 -18.22
CA LEU A 70 -12.91 12.05 -18.41
C LEU A 70 -12.48 11.65 -19.83
N THR A 71 -12.93 12.40 -20.84
CA THR A 71 -12.59 12.18 -22.26
C THR A 71 -11.13 12.48 -22.61
N ASP A 72 -10.37 13.14 -21.73
CA ASP A 72 -8.94 13.41 -21.92
C ASP A 72 -8.06 12.22 -21.52
N LEU A 73 -8.64 11.23 -20.84
CA LEU A 73 -7.92 10.05 -20.39
C LEU A 73 -7.62 9.11 -21.56
N SER A 74 -6.44 8.50 -21.51
CA SER A 74 -5.97 7.53 -22.52
C SER A 74 -6.05 6.09 -22.03
N ALA A 75 -6.09 5.88 -20.70
CA ALA A 75 -6.19 4.58 -20.05
C ALA A 75 -6.62 4.76 -18.58
N ILE A 76 -7.13 3.68 -17.97
CA ILE A 76 -7.39 3.61 -16.54
C ILE A 76 -6.59 2.43 -15.96
N ALA A 77 -5.74 2.68 -14.98
CA ALA A 77 -5.05 1.68 -14.22
C ALA A 77 -5.76 1.45 -12.87
N TYR A 78 -5.80 0.21 -12.39
CA TYR A 78 -6.38 -0.08 -11.09
C TYR A 78 -5.61 -1.21 -10.39
N THR A 79 -5.60 -1.22 -9.07
CA THR A 79 -5.01 -2.29 -8.30
C THR A 79 -5.87 -3.55 -8.38
N ALA A 80 -5.33 -4.59 -9.01
CA ALA A 80 -6.04 -5.87 -9.23
C ALA A 80 -5.80 -6.88 -8.09
N GLY A 81 -4.79 -6.66 -7.26
CA GLY A 81 -4.42 -7.51 -6.14
C GLY A 81 -2.90 -7.46 -5.85
N PRO A 82 -2.48 -8.07 -4.72
CA PRO A 82 -3.30 -8.62 -3.63
C PRO A 82 -4.02 -7.53 -2.82
N GLY A 83 -5.04 -7.94 -2.05
CA GLY A 83 -5.82 -7.05 -1.19
C GLY A 83 -7.13 -7.67 -0.73
N LEU A 84 -7.97 -6.89 -0.07
CA LEU A 84 -9.31 -7.30 0.37
C LEU A 84 -10.21 -7.44 -0.86
N VAL A 85 -10.79 -8.64 -1.06
CA VAL A 85 -11.54 -8.97 -2.28
C VAL A 85 -12.66 -7.99 -2.58
N GLY A 86 -13.46 -7.58 -1.59
CA GLY A 86 -14.55 -6.62 -1.78
C GLY A 86 -14.04 -5.22 -2.15
N ALA A 87 -12.96 -4.77 -1.53
CA ALA A 87 -12.33 -3.49 -1.82
C ALA A 87 -11.72 -3.46 -3.23
N LEU A 88 -10.98 -4.50 -3.63
CA LEU A 88 -10.47 -4.67 -5.00
C LEU A 88 -11.59 -4.69 -6.05
N MET A 89 -12.71 -5.35 -5.75
CA MET A 89 -13.87 -5.39 -6.65
C MET A 89 -14.47 -4.01 -6.88
N VAL A 90 -14.48 -3.12 -5.90
CA VAL A 90 -14.98 -1.74 -6.06
C VAL A 90 -14.14 -0.98 -7.07
N GLY A 91 -12.82 -0.90 -6.86
CA GLY A 91 -11.90 -0.22 -7.77
C GLY A 91 -11.91 -0.82 -9.17
N GLY A 92 -11.81 -2.15 -9.26
CA GLY A 92 -11.80 -2.86 -10.54
C GLY A 92 -13.11 -2.72 -11.33
N SER A 93 -14.26 -2.75 -10.66
CA SER A 93 -15.56 -2.59 -11.32
C SER A 93 -15.74 -1.16 -11.86
N LEU A 94 -15.38 -0.15 -11.06
CA LEU A 94 -15.47 1.24 -11.51
C LEU A 94 -14.48 1.54 -12.64
N ALA A 95 -13.22 1.10 -12.50
CA ALA A 95 -12.21 1.26 -13.55
C ALA A 95 -12.65 0.63 -14.88
N THR A 96 -13.16 -0.60 -14.83
CA THR A 96 -13.65 -1.32 -16.00
C THR A 96 -14.87 -0.64 -16.61
N GLY A 97 -15.83 -0.21 -15.78
CA GLY A 97 -17.03 0.49 -16.25
C GLY A 97 -16.72 1.81 -16.92
N LEU A 98 -15.84 2.63 -16.36
CA LEU A 98 -15.37 3.88 -16.94
C LEU A 98 -14.61 3.64 -18.26
N ALA A 99 -13.67 2.70 -18.25
CA ALA A 99 -12.87 2.38 -19.44
C ALA A 99 -13.76 1.90 -20.60
N LEU A 100 -14.76 1.05 -20.32
CA LEU A 100 -15.74 0.59 -21.30
C LEU A 100 -16.58 1.76 -21.86
N GLY A 101 -17.06 2.64 -20.99
CA GLY A 101 -17.86 3.80 -21.40
C GLY A 101 -17.09 4.81 -22.25
N LEU A 102 -15.77 4.93 -22.01
CA LEU A 102 -14.88 5.83 -22.74
C LEU A 102 -14.23 5.20 -23.98
N GLY A 103 -14.32 3.88 -24.13
CA GLY A 103 -13.65 3.15 -25.22
C GLY A 103 -12.12 3.15 -25.11
N ILE A 104 -11.56 3.20 -23.88
CA ILE A 104 -10.13 3.22 -23.60
C ILE A 104 -9.69 1.95 -22.86
N PRO A 105 -8.40 1.59 -22.88
CA PRO A 105 -7.91 0.41 -22.18
C PRO A 105 -8.00 0.54 -20.67
N VAL A 106 -8.24 -0.60 -19.99
CA VAL A 106 -8.09 -0.79 -18.55
C VAL A 106 -6.84 -1.64 -18.27
N ILE A 107 -6.05 -1.25 -17.26
CA ILE A 107 -4.75 -1.86 -16.94
C ILE A 107 -4.80 -2.37 -15.51
N PRO A 108 -4.80 -3.71 -15.30
CA PRO A 108 -4.65 -4.27 -13.96
C PRO A 108 -3.20 -4.12 -13.49
N VAL A 109 -3.00 -3.62 -12.27
CA VAL A 109 -1.68 -3.43 -11.65
C VAL A 109 -1.59 -4.26 -10.39
N HIS A 110 -0.44 -4.89 -10.18
CA HIS A 110 -0.16 -5.63 -8.96
C HIS A 110 0.19 -4.65 -7.82
N HIS A 111 -0.51 -4.74 -6.68
CA HIS A 111 -0.37 -3.83 -5.54
C HIS A 111 1.10 -3.66 -5.06
N MET A 112 1.82 -4.77 -4.91
CA MET A 112 3.22 -4.72 -4.46
C MET A 112 4.16 -4.15 -5.54
N GLU A 113 3.84 -4.32 -6.82
CA GLU A 113 4.55 -3.66 -7.92
C GLU A 113 4.34 -2.15 -7.86
N ALA A 114 3.11 -1.69 -7.62
CA ALA A 114 2.82 -0.27 -7.46
C ALA A 114 3.63 0.35 -6.31
N HIS A 115 3.74 -0.33 -5.17
CA HIS A 115 4.61 0.11 -4.07
C HIS A 115 6.09 0.18 -4.46
N LEU A 116 6.58 -0.81 -5.21
CA LEU A 116 7.98 -0.82 -5.67
C LEU A 116 8.25 0.35 -6.64
N LEU A 117 7.30 0.60 -7.55
CA LEU A 117 7.40 1.64 -8.56
C LEU A 117 7.17 3.06 -8.01
N ALA A 118 6.53 3.19 -6.84
CA ALA A 118 6.33 4.50 -6.20
C ALA A 118 7.65 5.24 -5.97
N ALA A 119 8.75 4.51 -5.70
CA ALA A 119 10.07 5.11 -5.57
C ALA A 119 10.56 5.82 -6.85
N LEU A 120 10.05 5.45 -8.01
CA LEU A 120 10.39 6.09 -9.30
C LEU A 120 9.66 7.43 -9.52
N LEU A 121 8.71 7.79 -8.66
CA LEU A 121 8.01 9.09 -8.70
C LEU A 121 8.72 10.15 -7.86
N GLU A 122 9.75 9.78 -7.10
CA GLU A 122 10.54 10.70 -6.28
C GLU A 122 11.39 11.63 -7.16
N GLY A 123 11.81 12.77 -6.56
CA GLY A 123 12.64 13.76 -7.27
C GLY A 123 14.03 13.24 -7.63
N ASP A 124 14.54 12.22 -6.92
CA ASP A 124 15.79 11.51 -7.19
C ASP A 124 15.50 10.00 -7.20
N PRO A 125 14.93 9.48 -8.29
CA PRO A 125 14.51 8.09 -8.36
C PRO A 125 15.73 7.14 -8.42
N PRO A 126 15.62 5.94 -7.80
CA PRO A 126 16.68 4.95 -7.91
C PRO A 126 16.85 4.48 -9.36
N GLU A 127 18.11 4.34 -9.79
CA GLU A 127 18.41 3.72 -11.07
C GLU A 127 18.23 2.20 -11.01
N LEU A 128 17.75 1.62 -12.11
CA LEU A 128 17.71 0.16 -12.28
C LEU A 128 19.09 -0.40 -12.63
N PRO A 129 19.51 -1.55 -12.10
CA PRO A 129 18.77 -2.37 -11.12
C PRO A 129 18.87 -1.83 -9.69
N PHE A 130 17.82 -2.01 -8.87
CA PHE A 130 17.85 -1.69 -7.46
C PHE A 130 17.22 -2.80 -6.60
N ILE A 131 17.45 -2.75 -5.29
CA ILE A 131 16.78 -3.64 -4.32
C ILE A 131 15.81 -2.80 -3.50
N GLY A 132 14.54 -3.18 -3.52
CA GLY A 132 13.47 -2.59 -2.72
C GLY A 132 13.14 -3.45 -1.51
N LEU A 133 13.02 -2.84 -0.33
CA LEU A 133 12.42 -3.46 0.85
C LEU A 133 10.98 -2.96 0.99
N LEU A 134 10.03 -3.82 0.69
CA LEU A 134 8.59 -3.55 0.82
C LEU A 134 8.11 -3.98 2.20
N VAL A 135 7.59 -3.03 2.97
CA VAL A 135 7.18 -3.21 4.37
C VAL A 135 5.77 -2.68 4.56
N SER A 136 4.85 -3.55 4.94
CA SER A 136 3.46 -3.18 5.21
C SER A 136 2.86 -4.02 6.34
N GLY A 137 1.58 -3.79 6.65
CA GLY A 137 0.82 -4.62 7.59
C GLY A 137 0.61 -6.07 7.11
N GLY A 138 0.64 -6.33 5.80
CA GLY A 138 0.42 -7.65 5.22
C GLY A 138 1.66 -8.30 4.59
N HIS A 139 2.68 -7.52 4.26
CA HIS A 139 3.83 -8.01 3.50
C HIS A 139 5.16 -7.50 4.07
N THR A 140 6.18 -8.35 3.97
CA THR A 140 7.58 -7.96 4.16
C THR A 140 8.39 -8.72 3.13
N LEU A 141 8.82 -8.01 2.09
CA LEU A 141 9.49 -8.56 0.92
C LEU A 141 10.78 -7.79 0.61
N LEU A 142 11.82 -8.50 0.28
CA LEU A 142 13.03 -7.96 -0.34
C LEU A 142 12.99 -8.32 -1.82
N VAL A 143 12.93 -7.31 -2.67
CA VAL A 143 12.71 -7.48 -4.12
C VAL A 143 13.85 -6.88 -4.90
N GLU A 144 14.43 -7.64 -5.81
CA GLU A 144 15.35 -7.16 -6.82
C GLU A 144 14.56 -6.72 -8.06
N ALA A 145 14.67 -5.44 -8.41
CA ALA A 145 14.12 -4.87 -9.63
C ALA A 145 15.25 -4.73 -10.65
N GLN A 146 15.28 -5.58 -11.66
CA GLN A 146 16.32 -5.55 -12.70
C GLN A 146 15.98 -4.56 -13.82
N VAL A 147 14.77 -4.66 -14.34
CA VAL A 147 14.16 -3.74 -15.27
C VAL A 147 12.67 -3.64 -14.95
N LEU A 148 11.97 -2.65 -15.49
CA LEU A 148 10.52 -2.51 -15.32
C LEU A 148 9.81 -3.79 -15.79
N GLY A 149 8.94 -4.34 -14.93
CA GLY A 149 8.20 -5.58 -15.19
C GLY A 149 8.99 -6.87 -14.94
N GLN A 150 10.26 -6.81 -14.52
CA GLN A 150 11.05 -7.99 -14.16
C GLN A 150 11.57 -7.86 -12.74
N TYR A 151 10.86 -8.53 -11.83
CA TYR A 151 11.14 -8.51 -10.40
C TYR A 151 11.41 -9.90 -9.87
N ARG A 152 12.31 -10.00 -8.91
CA ARG A 152 12.63 -11.23 -8.23
C ARG A 152 12.56 -11.03 -6.72
N ILE A 153 11.72 -11.78 -6.04
CA ILE A 153 11.73 -11.84 -4.58
C ILE A 153 12.98 -12.58 -4.17
N ILE A 154 13.86 -11.93 -3.41
CA ILE A 154 15.13 -12.49 -2.91
C ILE A 154 15.08 -12.78 -1.42
N GLY A 155 14.05 -12.33 -0.71
CA GLY A 155 13.75 -12.65 0.67
C GLY A 155 12.32 -12.23 1.02
N GLU A 156 11.69 -12.96 1.94
CA GLU A 156 10.35 -12.66 2.41
C GLU A 156 10.18 -13.06 3.88
N THR A 157 9.12 -12.59 4.53
CA THR A 157 8.82 -13.07 5.87
C THR A 157 8.25 -14.49 5.83
N LEU A 158 8.75 -15.35 6.71
CA LEU A 158 8.29 -16.74 6.84
C LEU A 158 7.08 -16.89 7.77
N ASP A 159 6.70 -15.79 8.43
CA ASP A 159 5.60 -15.77 9.41
C ASP A 159 4.89 -14.40 9.40
N ASP A 160 4.76 -13.71 10.52
CA ASP A 160 4.11 -12.39 10.57
C ASP A 160 4.88 -11.38 9.70
N ALA A 161 4.15 -10.50 9.00
CA ALA A 161 4.74 -9.31 8.41
C ALA A 161 5.23 -8.36 9.53
N VAL A 162 6.22 -7.53 9.24
CA VAL A 162 6.77 -6.62 10.26
C VAL A 162 5.71 -5.63 10.77
N GLY A 163 4.88 -5.06 9.89
CA GLY A 163 3.79 -4.18 10.29
C GLY A 163 2.76 -4.90 11.17
N GLU A 164 2.39 -6.13 10.82
CA GLU A 164 1.53 -6.99 11.64
C GLU A 164 2.15 -7.25 13.03
N ALA A 165 3.46 -7.48 13.09
CA ALA A 165 4.17 -7.64 14.36
C ALA A 165 4.10 -6.36 15.21
N PHE A 166 4.27 -5.17 14.60
CA PHE A 166 4.09 -3.88 15.27
C PHE A 166 2.68 -3.75 15.86
N ASP A 167 1.64 -4.00 15.09
CA ASP A 167 0.25 -3.88 15.54
C ASP A 167 -0.07 -4.87 16.67
N LYS A 168 0.39 -6.11 16.55
CA LYS A 168 0.19 -7.15 17.58
C LYS A 168 0.91 -6.80 18.88
N ILE A 169 2.14 -6.28 18.80
CA ILE A 169 2.91 -5.84 19.98
C ILE A 169 2.27 -4.61 20.61
N ALA A 170 1.88 -3.62 19.82
CA ALA A 170 1.18 -2.43 20.30
C ALA A 170 -0.10 -2.80 21.06
N ARG A 171 -0.88 -3.75 20.53
CA ARG A 171 -2.08 -4.28 21.21
C ARG A 171 -1.75 -4.94 22.55
N LEU A 172 -0.66 -5.71 22.65
CA LEU A 172 -0.20 -6.29 23.93
C LEU A 172 0.14 -5.22 24.97
N LEU A 173 0.64 -4.06 24.51
CA LEU A 173 0.97 -2.90 25.34
C LEU A 173 -0.22 -1.93 25.54
N SER A 174 -1.41 -2.29 25.08
CA SER A 174 -2.62 -1.44 25.13
C SER A 174 -2.45 -0.08 24.45
N LEU A 175 -1.62 -0.02 23.40
CA LEU A 175 -1.46 1.16 22.55
C LEU A 175 -2.58 1.25 21.51
N PRO A 176 -2.89 2.47 21.01
CA PRO A 176 -3.94 2.67 20.00
C PRO A 176 -3.56 2.04 18.64
N TYR A 177 -4.58 1.85 17.79
CA TYR A 177 -4.40 1.48 16.39
C TYR A 177 -4.36 2.76 15.51
N PRO A 178 -3.49 2.83 14.47
CA PRO A 178 -2.47 1.83 14.08
C PRO A 178 -1.32 1.77 15.09
N GLY A 179 -0.88 0.54 15.37
CA GLY A 179 0.09 0.27 16.42
C GLY A 179 1.52 0.70 16.10
N GLY A 180 1.92 0.67 14.82
CA GLY A 180 3.27 0.99 14.40
C GLY A 180 3.74 2.38 14.85
N PRO A 181 3.04 3.49 14.49
CA PRO A 181 3.41 4.83 14.92
C PRO A 181 3.40 5.01 16.44
N ALA A 182 2.41 4.43 17.12
CA ALA A 182 2.28 4.53 18.58
C ALA A 182 3.44 3.81 19.30
N LEU A 183 3.82 2.62 18.82
CA LEU A 183 4.95 1.87 19.38
C LEU A 183 6.28 2.56 19.08
N ALA A 184 6.47 3.10 17.88
CA ALA A 184 7.67 3.85 17.52
C ALA A 184 7.86 5.09 18.41
N ALA A 185 6.82 5.89 18.60
CA ALA A 185 6.87 7.06 19.48
C ALA A 185 7.15 6.70 20.95
N LEU A 186 6.63 5.55 21.42
CA LEU A 186 6.95 5.05 22.76
C LEU A 186 8.42 4.62 22.87
N ALA A 187 8.94 3.97 21.83
CA ALA A 187 10.32 3.46 21.78
C ALA A 187 11.38 4.57 21.87
N GLU A 188 11.10 5.77 21.34
CA GLU A 188 12.02 6.92 21.42
C GLU A 188 12.39 7.30 22.86
N ARG A 189 11.53 6.95 23.83
CA ARG A 189 11.74 7.23 25.27
C ARG A 189 12.24 6.00 26.04
N GLY A 190 12.45 4.89 25.35
CA GLY A 190 12.88 3.63 25.91
C GLY A 190 14.39 3.48 25.98
N ASP A 191 14.84 2.51 26.77
CA ASP A 191 16.23 2.06 26.76
C ASP A 191 16.37 0.84 25.81
N PRO A 192 17.06 0.99 24.66
CA PRO A 192 17.21 -0.09 23.69
C PRO A 192 18.07 -1.26 24.21
N THR A 193 18.69 -1.12 25.36
CA THR A 193 19.55 -2.15 25.98
C THR A 193 18.88 -2.90 27.13
N ALA A 194 17.69 -2.45 27.57
CA ALA A 194 16.99 -3.01 28.74
C ALA A 194 16.62 -4.50 28.55
N PHE A 195 16.33 -4.92 27.31
CA PHE A 195 15.95 -6.29 26.99
C PHE A 195 16.73 -6.82 25.79
N LYS A 196 17.14 -8.08 25.85
CA LYS A 196 17.79 -8.77 24.76
C LYS A 196 16.76 -9.57 23.96
N PHE A 197 16.10 -8.92 23.00
CA PHE A 197 15.14 -9.60 22.14
C PHE A 197 15.80 -10.53 21.10
N PRO A 198 15.12 -11.62 20.70
CA PRO A 198 15.60 -12.50 19.65
C PRO A 198 15.65 -11.76 18.30
N ARG A 199 16.61 -12.14 17.49
CA ARG A 199 16.72 -11.70 16.08
C ARG A 199 16.68 -12.95 15.19
N PRO A 200 15.46 -13.48 14.92
CA PRO A 200 15.30 -14.65 14.08
C PRO A 200 15.90 -14.41 12.68
N MET A 201 16.30 -15.48 12.02
CA MET A 201 16.87 -15.47 10.67
C MET A 201 18.22 -14.77 10.50
N ARG A 202 18.79 -14.18 11.53
CA ARG A 202 20.14 -13.59 11.43
C ARG A 202 21.15 -14.64 10.96
N ASN A 203 21.83 -14.36 9.84
CA ASN A 203 22.78 -15.25 9.16
C ASN A 203 22.16 -16.53 8.55
N LYS A 204 20.86 -16.51 8.23
CA LYS A 204 20.13 -17.63 7.61
C LYS A 204 19.53 -17.25 6.24
N GLY A 205 20.28 -16.51 5.43
CA GLY A 205 19.81 -16.02 4.13
C GLY A 205 19.20 -14.63 4.22
N LEU A 206 18.26 -14.34 3.31
CA LEU A 206 17.63 -13.03 3.16
C LEU A 206 16.18 -12.98 3.68
N ASP A 207 15.66 -14.09 4.18
CA ASP A 207 14.30 -14.16 4.72
C ASP A 207 14.20 -13.53 6.12
N PHE A 208 12.98 -13.16 6.49
CA PHE A 208 12.64 -12.53 7.75
C PHE A 208 11.75 -13.44 8.61
N SER A 209 11.69 -13.16 9.91
CA SER A 209 10.74 -13.77 10.85
C SER A 209 10.51 -12.84 12.03
N PHE A 210 9.25 -12.58 12.38
CA PHE A 210 8.85 -11.63 13.42
C PHE A 210 7.98 -12.26 14.52
N SER A 211 7.41 -13.46 14.31
CA SER A 211 6.55 -14.13 15.30
C SER A 211 7.28 -14.45 16.62
N GLY A 212 8.56 -14.81 16.52
CA GLY A 212 9.39 -15.04 17.71
C GLY A 212 9.62 -13.78 18.55
N LEU A 213 9.77 -12.61 17.90
CA LEU A 213 9.87 -11.32 18.57
C LEU A 213 8.59 -10.99 19.34
N LYS A 214 7.43 -11.12 18.71
CA LYS A 214 6.12 -10.92 19.35
C LYS A 214 5.95 -11.79 20.60
N THR A 215 6.35 -13.05 20.52
CA THR A 215 6.28 -13.97 21.66
C THR A 215 7.22 -13.56 22.79
N ALA A 216 8.39 -13.01 22.48
CA ALA A 216 9.36 -12.58 23.47
C ALA A 216 8.94 -11.29 24.22
N VAL A 217 8.08 -10.45 23.62
CA VAL A 217 7.52 -9.25 24.28
C VAL A 217 6.42 -9.62 25.28
N ARG A 218 5.74 -10.74 25.07
CA ARG A 218 4.68 -11.23 25.99
C ARG A 218 5.25 -11.78 27.29
#